data_8148a8551a1663cf35535b8fcd0dd8b5
#
_entry.id   8148a8551a1663cf35535b8fcd0dd8b5
#
_cell.length_a   1.000
_cell.length_b   1.000
_cell.length_c   1.000
_cell.angle_alpha   90.00
_cell.angle_beta   90.00
_cell.angle_gamma   90.00
#
_symmetry.space_group_name_H-M   'P 1'
#
loop_
_entity.id
_entity.type
_entity.pdbx_description
1 polymer ?
#
loop_
_entity_poly.entity_id
_entity_poly.type
_entity_poly.pdbx_seq_one_letter_code
_entity_poly.pdbx_strand_id
1 'polypeptide(L)'
;MINGKRIAVVMPAYNAEMTLEITLSELTDVVDIKILVDDSSKDDTAALSRRLGVHTFVHDANYGYGRNQQTCYREALAAGADIVVMVHPDYQYTPSLVPAMAGMIASGVYDLVLGSRILGAGALKGGMPFYKYVANRFLTAFQNLFLGVKLSEYHTGFRAFSRSLLETLPLLENSDDFIFDNQMIAQAVMFGFRIGEISCPTRYFEEASSINFTRSVKYGLGVLGTTASFVAHKLGVIRVPRYGANGRKLLPEYYSQIEDRSR
;
A
#
# COMPACT_ATOMS: atom_id res chain seq x y z
N MET A 1 -14.67 13.68 -5.62
CA MET A 1 -14.18 13.47 -7.03
C MET A 1 -13.17 14.51 -7.46
N ILE A 2 -12.15 14.13 -8.25
CA ILE A 2 -11.20 15.02 -8.92
C ILE A 2 -11.23 14.69 -10.41
N ASN A 3 -11.42 15.69 -11.28
CA ASN A 3 -11.50 15.53 -12.75
C ASN A 3 -12.48 14.42 -13.19
N GLY A 4 -13.64 14.31 -12.53
CA GLY A 4 -14.65 13.28 -12.81
C GLY A 4 -14.28 11.87 -12.33
N LYS A 5 -13.15 11.68 -11.66
CA LYS A 5 -12.68 10.40 -11.11
C LYS A 5 -13.17 10.21 -9.68
N ARG A 6 -13.78 9.04 -9.39
CA ARG A 6 -14.19 8.65 -8.03
C ARG A 6 -12.99 8.18 -7.20
N ILE A 7 -12.85 8.74 -6.01
CA ILE A 7 -11.73 8.49 -5.11
C ILE A 7 -12.19 7.63 -3.94
N ALA A 8 -11.57 6.46 -3.77
CA ALA A 8 -11.69 5.66 -2.57
C ALA A 8 -10.44 5.80 -1.68
N VAL A 9 -10.66 6.00 -0.39
CA VAL A 9 -9.64 5.76 0.64
C VAL A 9 -9.88 4.39 1.23
N VAL A 10 -8.83 3.57 1.26
CA VAL A 10 -8.85 2.24 1.86
C VAL A 10 -7.91 2.19 3.05
N MET A 11 -8.36 1.56 4.12
CA MET A 11 -7.68 1.49 5.40
C MET A 11 -7.55 0.03 5.85
N PRO A 12 -6.39 -0.62 5.61
CA PRO A 12 -6.11 -1.92 6.21
C PRO A 12 -5.86 -1.72 7.70
N ALA A 13 -6.72 -2.31 8.55
CA ALA A 13 -6.73 -2.08 9.97
C ALA A 13 -6.45 -3.35 10.79
N TYR A 14 -5.70 -3.19 11.87
CA TYR A 14 -5.55 -4.18 12.94
C TYR A 14 -5.24 -3.44 14.25
N ASN A 15 -6.17 -3.49 15.23
CA ASN A 15 -6.09 -2.79 16.51
C ASN A 15 -5.81 -1.27 16.33
N ALA A 16 -6.72 -0.57 15.64
CA ALA A 16 -6.58 0.85 15.30
C ALA A 16 -7.61 1.76 15.99
N GLU A 17 -8.31 1.28 17.01
CA GLU A 17 -9.36 2.02 17.73
C GLU A 17 -8.89 3.41 18.18
N MET A 18 -7.66 3.52 18.70
CA MET A 18 -7.13 4.75 19.27
C MET A 18 -6.84 5.85 18.24
N THR A 19 -6.63 5.50 16.98
CA THR A 19 -6.13 6.42 15.95
C THR A 19 -7.07 6.57 14.75
N LEU A 20 -8.08 5.72 14.64
CA LEU A 20 -8.99 5.71 13.50
C LEU A 20 -9.77 7.03 13.37
N GLU A 21 -10.33 7.55 14.45
CA GLU A 21 -11.16 8.77 14.42
C GLU A 21 -10.36 9.99 13.96
N ILE A 22 -9.17 10.18 14.49
CA ILE A 22 -8.29 11.29 14.08
C ILE A 22 -7.85 11.12 12.62
N THR A 23 -7.56 9.90 12.18
CA THR A 23 -7.22 9.63 10.77
C THR A 23 -8.36 10.00 9.84
N LEU A 24 -9.60 9.66 10.19
CA LEU A 24 -10.78 9.97 9.40
C LEU A 24 -11.12 11.47 9.40
N SER A 25 -10.89 12.17 10.52
CA SER A 25 -11.18 13.60 10.63
C SER A 25 -10.31 14.49 9.75
N GLU A 26 -9.13 14.02 9.35
CA GLU A 26 -8.24 14.73 8.42
C GLU A 26 -8.52 14.41 6.94
N LEU A 27 -9.42 13.46 6.63
CA LEU A 27 -9.84 13.20 5.26
C LEU A 27 -10.74 14.32 4.75
N THR A 28 -10.48 14.76 3.54
CA THR A 28 -11.20 15.86 2.90
C THR A 28 -12.41 15.38 2.08
N ASP A 29 -13.31 16.29 1.74
CA ASP A 29 -14.56 16.01 0.99
C ASP A 29 -14.34 15.51 -0.44
N VAL A 30 -13.09 15.48 -0.94
CA VAL A 30 -12.80 14.89 -2.26
C VAL A 30 -12.89 13.37 -2.25
N VAL A 31 -12.88 12.75 -1.05
CA VAL A 31 -13.00 11.30 -0.88
C VAL A 31 -14.46 10.88 -1.02
N ASP A 32 -14.78 10.13 -2.07
CA ASP A 32 -16.14 9.67 -2.36
C ASP A 32 -16.50 8.38 -1.58
N ILE A 33 -15.52 7.52 -1.33
CA ILE A 33 -15.70 6.20 -0.74
C ILE A 33 -14.65 5.99 0.35
N LYS A 34 -15.10 5.61 1.55
CA LYS A 34 -14.22 5.25 2.68
C LYS A 34 -14.44 3.79 3.01
N ILE A 35 -13.37 2.99 2.93
CA ILE A 35 -13.40 1.55 3.20
C ILE A 35 -12.38 1.23 4.28
N LEU A 36 -12.78 0.44 5.26
CA LEU A 36 -11.88 -0.16 6.24
C LEU A 36 -12.03 -1.68 6.18
N VAL A 37 -10.91 -2.36 6.10
CA VAL A 37 -10.86 -3.83 6.24
C VAL A 37 -10.13 -4.16 7.52
N ASP A 38 -10.86 -4.74 8.46
CA ASP A 38 -10.37 -5.14 9.76
C ASP A 38 -9.85 -6.58 9.72
N ASP A 39 -8.57 -6.76 10.01
CA ASP A 39 -7.90 -8.07 9.97
C ASP A 39 -8.04 -8.82 11.31
N SER A 40 -9.31 -8.97 11.78
CA SER A 40 -9.65 -9.63 13.03
C SER A 40 -9.03 -8.94 14.25
N SER A 41 -9.29 -7.63 14.40
CA SER A 41 -8.88 -6.84 15.57
C SER A 41 -9.47 -7.39 16.87
N LYS A 42 -8.77 -7.15 17.98
CA LYS A 42 -9.20 -7.54 19.33
C LYS A 42 -9.81 -6.38 20.12
N ASP A 43 -9.72 -5.16 19.57
CA ASP A 43 -10.29 -3.92 20.10
C ASP A 43 -11.57 -3.54 19.36
N ASP A 44 -12.14 -2.37 19.65
CA ASP A 44 -13.37 -1.88 19.03
C ASP A 44 -13.20 -1.26 17.64
N THR A 45 -12.07 -1.50 16.93
CA THR A 45 -11.79 -0.93 15.61
C THR A 45 -12.96 -1.08 14.63
N ALA A 46 -13.49 -2.29 14.45
CA ALA A 46 -14.57 -2.54 13.49
C ALA A 46 -15.89 -1.87 13.90
N ALA A 47 -16.22 -1.87 15.21
CA ALA A 47 -17.43 -1.23 15.73
C ALA A 47 -17.34 0.31 15.61
N LEU A 48 -16.18 0.89 15.92
CA LEU A 48 -15.91 2.32 15.78
C LEU A 48 -16.00 2.74 14.31
N SER A 49 -15.39 2.00 13.39
CA SER A 49 -15.44 2.27 11.96
C SER A 49 -16.86 2.38 11.43
N ARG A 50 -17.75 1.43 11.81
CA ARG A 50 -19.17 1.47 11.43
C ARG A 50 -19.90 2.67 12.00
N ARG A 51 -19.65 3.03 13.28
CA ARG A 51 -20.23 4.23 13.90
C ARG A 51 -19.81 5.52 13.19
N LEU A 52 -18.60 5.56 12.64
CA LEU A 52 -18.08 6.70 11.87
C LEU A 52 -18.52 6.70 10.40
N GLY A 53 -19.42 5.79 10.01
CA GLY A 53 -20.00 5.76 8.65
C GLY A 53 -19.05 5.24 7.58
N VAL A 54 -18.03 4.46 7.95
CA VAL A 54 -17.10 3.84 7.01
C VAL A 54 -17.62 2.47 6.55
N HIS A 55 -17.50 2.15 5.27
CA HIS A 55 -17.77 0.79 4.76
C HIS A 55 -16.77 -0.18 5.37
N THR A 56 -17.23 -1.02 6.30
CA THR A 56 -16.37 -1.87 7.13
C THR A 56 -16.54 -3.33 6.78
N PHE A 57 -15.45 -3.97 6.37
CA PHE A 57 -15.33 -5.40 6.16
C PHE A 57 -14.48 -5.99 7.29
N VAL A 58 -14.77 -7.21 7.72
CA VAL A 58 -14.05 -7.88 8.83
C VAL A 58 -13.66 -9.26 8.38
N HIS A 59 -12.39 -9.59 8.50
CA HIS A 59 -11.89 -10.93 8.31
C HIS A 59 -12.22 -11.82 9.53
N ASP A 60 -12.51 -13.08 9.31
CA ASP A 60 -12.79 -14.06 10.36
C ASP A 60 -11.52 -14.51 11.13
N ALA A 61 -10.33 -14.27 10.53
CA ALA A 61 -9.03 -14.47 11.15
C ALA A 61 -8.03 -13.41 10.68
N ASN A 62 -6.89 -13.27 11.38
CA ASN A 62 -5.81 -12.39 10.92
C ASN A 62 -5.04 -13.07 9.78
N TYR A 63 -5.25 -12.58 8.55
CA TYR A 63 -4.63 -13.09 7.32
C TYR A 63 -3.33 -12.39 6.94
N GLY A 64 -3.00 -11.33 7.64
CA GLY A 64 -1.77 -10.56 7.44
C GLY A 64 -1.94 -9.35 6.53
N TYR A 65 -0.93 -8.53 6.58
CA TYR A 65 -0.89 -7.19 6.00
C TYR A 65 -1.19 -7.14 4.49
N GLY A 66 -0.54 -8.02 3.71
CA GLY A 66 -0.71 -8.03 2.25
C GLY A 66 -2.10 -8.53 1.84
N ARG A 67 -2.64 -9.55 2.53
CA ARG A 67 -3.98 -10.05 2.28
C ARG A 67 -5.03 -9.00 2.61
N ASN A 68 -4.87 -8.28 3.71
CA ASN A 68 -5.77 -7.20 4.07
C ASN A 68 -5.82 -6.14 2.97
N GLN A 69 -4.67 -5.75 2.40
CA GLN A 69 -4.63 -4.82 1.28
C GLN A 69 -5.33 -5.36 0.02
N GLN A 70 -5.15 -6.66 -0.30
CA GLN A 70 -5.85 -7.28 -1.44
C GLN A 70 -7.37 -7.13 -1.29
N THR A 71 -7.89 -7.38 -0.08
CA THR A 71 -9.32 -7.17 0.22
C THR A 71 -9.71 -5.69 0.08
N CYS A 72 -8.92 -4.76 0.63
CA CYS A 72 -9.14 -3.33 0.48
C CYS A 72 -9.27 -2.90 -0.99
N TYR A 73 -8.36 -3.34 -1.84
CA TYR A 73 -8.37 -2.98 -3.26
C TYR A 73 -9.54 -3.62 -4.00
N ARG A 74 -9.85 -4.88 -3.71
CA ARG A 74 -11.03 -5.58 -4.27
C ARG A 74 -12.31 -4.81 -3.97
N GLU A 75 -12.53 -4.44 -2.72
CA GLU A 75 -13.76 -3.73 -2.30
C GLU A 75 -13.84 -2.33 -2.91
N ALA A 76 -12.70 -1.62 -3.05
CA ALA A 76 -12.67 -0.33 -3.71
C ALA A 76 -13.01 -0.43 -5.21
N LEU A 77 -12.47 -1.43 -5.90
CA LEU A 77 -12.78 -1.69 -7.31
C LEU A 77 -14.24 -2.07 -7.51
N ALA A 78 -14.80 -2.91 -6.63
CA ALA A 78 -16.20 -3.30 -6.63
C ALA A 78 -17.15 -2.11 -6.37
N ALA A 79 -16.75 -1.18 -5.51
CA ALA A 79 -17.47 0.07 -5.24
C ALA A 79 -17.37 1.09 -6.39
N GLY A 80 -16.62 0.80 -7.46
CA GLY A 80 -16.50 1.66 -8.64
C GLY A 80 -15.50 2.81 -8.47
N ALA A 81 -14.46 2.66 -7.64
CA ALA A 81 -13.39 3.64 -7.54
C ALA A 81 -12.54 3.70 -8.81
N ASP A 82 -12.19 4.90 -9.25
CA ASP A 82 -11.21 5.14 -10.33
C ASP A 82 -9.80 5.32 -9.79
N ILE A 83 -9.71 5.85 -8.57
CA ILE A 83 -8.46 6.11 -7.84
C ILE A 83 -8.61 5.55 -6.44
N VAL A 84 -7.63 4.78 -6.01
CA VAL A 84 -7.60 4.18 -4.67
C VAL A 84 -6.40 4.73 -3.92
N VAL A 85 -6.63 5.32 -2.76
CA VAL A 85 -5.56 5.82 -1.88
C VAL A 85 -5.54 4.97 -0.62
N MET A 86 -4.41 4.32 -0.35
CA MET A 86 -4.20 3.56 0.86
C MET A 86 -3.68 4.46 1.98
N VAL A 87 -4.41 4.52 3.07
CA VAL A 87 -4.08 5.26 4.29
C VAL A 87 -4.10 4.29 5.47
N HIS A 88 -2.99 4.19 6.19
CA HIS A 88 -2.98 3.41 7.43
C HIS A 88 -3.71 4.16 8.54
N PRO A 89 -4.65 3.51 9.27
CA PRO A 89 -5.39 4.16 10.35
C PRO A 89 -4.56 4.34 11.63
N ASP A 90 -3.24 4.13 11.60
CA ASP A 90 -2.29 4.33 12.70
C ASP A 90 -1.78 5.78 12.81
N TYR A 91 -2.30 6.68 11.98
CA TYR A 91 -1.97 8.11 11.96
C TYR A 91 -0.48 8.46 11.77
N GLN A 92 0.32 7.53 11.25
CA GLN A 92 1.72 7.81 10.91
C GLN A 92 1.88 8.78 9.74
N TYR A 93 0.97 8.72 8.79
CA TYR A 93 0.96 9.56 7.58
C TYR A 93 -0.06 10.69 7.73
N THR A 94 0.05 11.69 6.86
CA THR A 94 -0.82 12.88 6.86
C THR A 94 -2.00 12.68 5.90
N PRO A 95 -3.22 12.33 6.35
CA PRO A 95 -4.37 12.06 5.46
C PRO A 95 -4.75 13.27 4.60
N SER A 96 -4.47 14.48 5.05
CA SER A 96 -4.70 15.73 4.30
C SER A 96 -3.94 15.79 2.95
N LEU A 97 -2.96 14.89 2.69
CA LEU A 97 -2.28 14.78 1.40
C LEU A 97 -3.03 13.90 0.37
N VAL A 98 -4.11 13.24 0.75
CA VAL A 98 -4.94 12.43 -0.16
C VAL A 98 -5.35 13.18 -1.43
N PRO A 99 -5.81 14.45 -1.38
CA PRO A 99 -6.16 15.20 -2.58
C PRO A 99 -4.99 15.40 -3.55
N ALA A 100 -3.78 15.67 -3.02
CA ALA A 100 -2.59 15.87 -3.84
C ALA A 100 -2.19 14.57 -4.56
N MET A 101 -2.17 13.44 -3.86
CA MET A 101 -1.87 12.13 -4.44
C MET A 101 -2.91 11.72 -5.49
N ALA A 102 -4.19 11.86 -5.15
CA ALA A 102 -5.29 11.56 -6.08
C ALA A 102 -5.26 12.49 -7.29
N GLY A 103 -4.92 13.79 -7.11
CA GLY A 103 -4.77 14.77 -8.18
C GLY A 103 -3.68 14.39 -9.19
N MET A 104 -2.55 13.87 -8.72
CA MET A 104 -1.47 13.39 -9.61
C MET A 104 -1.95 12.22 -10.49
N ILE A 105 -2.76 11.29 -9.96
CA ILE A 105 -3.35 10.20 -10.75
C ILE A 105 -4.46 10.72 -11.66
N ALA A 106 -5.34 11.59 -11.14
CA ALA A 106 -6.44 12.19 -11.90
C ALA A 106 -5.97 13.03 -13.10
N SER A 107 -4.73 13.55 -13.06
CA SER A 107 -4.09 14.24 -14.18
C SER A 107 -3.80 13.34 -15.38
N GLY A 108 -3.81 12.01 -15.18
CA GLY A 108 -3.45 11.04 -16.21
C GLY A 108 -1.95 10.90 -16.45
N VAL A 109 -1.09 11.60 -15.66
CA VAL A 109 0.37 11.52 -15.80
C VAL A 109 0.96 10.33 -15.06
N TYR A 110 0.40 9.96 -13.90
CA TYR A 110 0.90 8.88 -13.07
C TYR A 110 -0.17 7.81 -12.83
N ASP A 111 0.28 6.59 -12.61
CA ASP A 111 -0.55 5.42 -12.32
C ASP A 111 -0.39 4.93 -10.88
N LEU A 112 0.77 5.24 -10.28
CA LEU A 112 1.14 5.01 -8.88
C LEU A 112 1.76 6.28 -8.31
N VAL A 113 1.34 6.69 -7.11
CA VAL A 113 1.96 7.81 -6.38
C VAL A 113 2.34 7.35 -4.99
N LEU A 114 3.58 7.62 -4.59
CA LEU A 114 4.14 7.28 -3.28
C LEU A 114 4.25 8.52 -2.39
N GLY A 115 3.77 8.45 -1.16
CA GLY A 115 4.00 9.45 -0.13
C GLY A 115 5.35 9.20 0.55
N SER A 116 6.42 9.79 0.03
CA SER A 116 7.78 9.54 0.50
C SER A 116 8.11 10.32 1.77
N ARG A 117 8.61 9.62 2.77
CA ARG A 117 9.15 10.17 4.02
C ARG A 117 10.55 10.75 3.83
N ILE A 118 11.24 10.31 2.80
CA ILE A 118 12.63 10.67 2.49
C ILE A 118 12.70 11.94 1.64
N LEU A 119 11.77 12.09 0.69
CA LEU A 119 11.67 13.27 -0.13
C LEU A 119 11.37 14.49 0.76
N GLY A 120 12.19 15.54 0.72
CA GLY A 120 12.06 16.70 1.59
C GLY A 120 12.70 16.58 2.97
N ALA A 121 13.54 15.56 3.21
CA ALA A 121 14.37 15.39 4.41
C ALA A 121 13.60 15.32 5.75
N GLY A 122 12.33 14.88 5.72
CA GLY A 122 11.46 14.84 6.92
C GLY A 122 11.63 13.62 7.82
N ALA A 123 12.18 12.52 7.32
CA ALA A 123 12.17 11.22 8.01
C ALA A 123 12.84 11.24 9.40
N LEU A 124 14.07 11.75 9.51
CA LEU A 124 14.79 11.81 10.79
C LEU A 124 14.15 12.84 11.74
N LYS A 125 13.68 13.98 11.22
CA LYS A 125 12.96 14.99 12.01
C LYS A 125 11.63 14.45 12.55
N GLY A 126 10.98 13.56 11.80
CA GLY A 126 9.75 12.88 12.19
C GLY A 126 9.96 11.74 13.21
N GLY A 127 11.21 11.44 13.60
CA GLY A 127 11.51 10.42 14.61
C GLY A 127 11.90 9.05 14.06
N MET A 128 12.18 8.91 12.75
CA MET A 128 12.66 7.64 12.20
C MET A 128 13.99 7.23 12.84
N PRO A 129 14.11 6.03 13.43
CA PRO A 129 15.37 5.54 13.97
C PRO A 129 16.48 5.54 12.92
N PHE A 130 17.67 5.98 13.30
CA PHE A 130 18.79 6.16 12.36
C PHE A 130 19.15 4.87 11.60
N TYR A 131 19.15 3.71 12.28
CA TYR A 131 19.42 2.43 11.61
C TYR A 131 18.37 2.08 10.54
N LYS A 132 17.07 2.43 10.78
CA LYS A 132 16.01 2.26 9.78
C LYS A 132 16.21 3.20 8.59
N TYR A 133 16.66 4.42 8.84
CA TYR A 133 16.99 5.36 7.78
C TYR A 133 18.12 4.83 6.90
N VAL A 134 19.24 4.38 7.49
CA VAL A 134 20.39 3.84 6.75
C VAL A 134 19.97 2.60 5.93
N ALA A 135 19.23 1.67 6.55
CA ALA A 135 18.72 0.48 5.85
C ALA A 135 17.81 0.85 4.69
N ASN A 136 16.89 1.81 4.88
CA ASN A 136 16.01 2.33 3.83
C ASN A 136 16.83 2.89 2.66
N ARG A 137 17.83 3.73 2.93
CA ARG A 137 18.69 4.33 1.89
C ARG A 137 19.44 3.27 1.10
N PHE A 138 20.02 2.29 1.79
CA PHE A 138 20.74 1.18 1.15
C PHE A 138 19.81 0.35 0.25
N LEU A 139 18.67 -0.10 0.77
CA LEU A 139 17.72 -0.91 0.01
C LEU A 139 17.13 -0.12 -1.18
N THR A 140 16.84 1.17 -0.99
CA THR A 140 16.37 2.05 -2.07
C THR A 140 17.41 2.19 -3.19
N ALA A 141 18.67 2.45 -2.83
CA ALA A 141 19.74 2.56 -3.83
C ALA A 141 19.94 1.24 -4.59
N PHE A 142 19.91 0.12 -3.88
CA PHE A 142 19.98 -1.21 -4.48
C PHE A 142 18.82 -1.46 -5.46
N GLN A 143 17.58 -1.20 -5.05
CA GLN A 143 16.42 -1.38 -5.93
C GLN A 143 16.44 -0.43 -7.13
N ASN A 144 16.79 0.84 -6.95
CA ASN A 144 16.93 1.79 -8.05
C ASN A 144 17.89 1.29 -9.13
N LEU A 145 19.04 0.74 -8.70
CA LEU A 145 20.05 0.20 -9.61
C LEU A 145 19.49 -0.99 -10.43
N PHE A 146 18.85 -1.94 -9.76
CA PHE A 146 18.46 -3.20 -10.41
C PHE A 146 17.08 -3.15 -11.10
N LEU A 147 16.15 -2.34 -10.62
CA LEU A 147 14.86 -2.13 -11.28
C LEU A 147 14.97 -1.12 -12.44
N GLY A 148 16.02 -0.28 -12.45
CA GLY A 148 16.24 0.71 -13.49
C GLY A 148 15.35 1.95 -13.37
N VAL A 149 14.96 2.31 -12.15
CA VAL A 149 14.15 3.50 -11.84
C VAL A 149 14.84 4.36 -10.79
N LYS A 150 14.33 5.57 -10.56
CA LYS A 150 14.91 6.51 -9.58
C LYS A 150 13.82 6.99 -8.63
N LEU A 151 13.55 6.20 -7.59
CA LEU A 151 12.64 6.56 -6.52
C LEU A 151 13.42 7.03 -5.28
N SER A 152 12.83 7.92 -4.51
CA SER A 152 13.41 8.38 -3.25
C SER A 152 13.22 7.35 -2.14
N GLU A 153 12.14 6.54 -2.20
CA GLU A 153 11.78 5.53 -1.23
C GLU A 153 10.88 4.45 -1.83
N TYR A 154 11.04 3.19 -1.37
CA TYR A 154 10.15 2.05 -1.70
C TYR A 154 9.30 1.58 -0.52
N HIS A 155 9.60 2.03 0.71
CA HIS A 155 9.15 1.41 1.95
C HIS A 155 8.06 2.22 2.67
N THR A 156 7.41 3.12 1.94
CA THR A 156 6.27 3.88 2.46
C THR A 156 4.98 3.07 2.33
N GLY A 157 4.09 3.18 3.33
CA GLY A 157 2.75 2.61 3.27
C GLY A 157 1.70 3.55 2.68
N PHE A 158 2.00 4.84 2.49
CA PHE A 158 1.06 5.81 1.95
C PHE A 158 1.16 5.87 0.43
N ARG A 159 0.13 5.41 -0.26
CA ARG A 159 0.15 5.19 -1.71
C ARG A 159 -1.19 5.47 -2.36
N ALA A 160 -1.14 5.95 -3.60
CA ALA A 160 -2.33 6.09 -4.44
C ALA A 160 -2.14 5.32 -5.75
N PHE A 161 -3.22 4.72 -6.25
CA PHE A 161 -3.22 3.83 -7.40
C PHE A 161 -4.33 4.21 -8.37
N SER A 162 -4.06 4.12 -9.67
CA SER A 162 -5.11 4.11 -10.68
C SER A 162 -5.85 2.76 -10.69
N ARG A 163 -7.13 2.77 -11.05
CA ARG A 163 -7.92 1.55 -11.28
C ARG A 163 -7.20 0.60 -12.24
N SER A 164 -6.71 1.12 -13.37
CA SER A 164 -6.01 0.34 -14.39
C SER A 164 -4.82 -0.42 -13.84
N LEU A 165 -4.03 0.19 -12.94
CA LEU A 165 -2.91 -0.49 -12.28
C LEU A 165 -3.39 -1.66 -11.42
N LEU A 166 -4.38 -1.43 -10.55
CA LEU A 166 -4.89 -2.47 -9.65
C LEU A 166 -5.51 -3.65 -10.39
N GLU A 167 -6.20 -3.41 -11.51
CA GLU A 167 -6.79 -4.47 -12.36
C GLU A 167 -5.76 -5.20 -13.23
N THR A 168 -4.63 -4.56 -13.53
CA THR A 168 -3.60 -5.14 -14.41
C THR A 168 -2.60 -6.00 -13.66
N LEU A 169 -2.18 -5.56 -12.46
CA LEU A 169 -1.15 -6.26 -11.71
C LEU A 169 -1.64 -7.58 -11.13
N PRO A 170 -0.82 -8.66 -11.21
CA PRO A 170 -1.12 -9.95 -10.58
C PRO A 170 -0.92 -9.89 -9.06
N LEU A 171 -1.77 -9.14 -8.36
CA LEU A 171 -1.61 -8.86 -6.93
C LEU A 171 -1.81 -10.10 -6.05
N LEU A 172 -2.56 -11.10 -6.52
CA LEU A 172 -2.78 -12.37 -5.80
C LEU A 172 -1.55 -13.29 -5.83
N GLU A 173 -0.50 -12.94 -6.58
CA GLU A 173 0.80 -13.64 -6.59
C GLU A 173 1.79 -13.05 -5.57
N ASN A 174 1.41 -11.99 -4.87
CA ASN A 174 2.23 -11.36 -3.86
C ASN A 174 2.06 -12.03 -2.50
N SER A 175 3.02 -11.78 -1.62
CA SER A 175 3.03 -12.25 -0.23
C SER A 175 1.89 -11.64 0.58
N ASP A 176 1.35 -12.38 1.53
CA ASP A 176 0.39 -11.88 2.50
C ASP A 176 1.04 -11.04 3.64
N ASP A 177 2.39 -10.97 3.69
CA ASP A 177 3.18 -10.22 4.70
C ASP A 177 3.61 -8.82 4.16
N PHE A 178 4.30 -8.03 4.97
CA PHE A 178 4.75 -6.65 4.70
C PHE A 178 5.53 -6.45 3.40
N ILE A 179 6.15 -7.50 2.85
CA ILE A 179 6.86 -7.43 1.58
C ILE A 179 5.91 -7.20 0.38
N PHE A 180 4.59 -7.39 0.55
CA PHE A 180 3.56 -7.15 -0.46
C PHE A 180 3.74 -5.81 -1.16
N ASP A 181 3.94 -4.77 -0.40
CA ASP A 181 4.11 -3.41 -0.87
C ASP A 181 5.29 -3.23 -1.83
N ASN A 182 6.41 -3.84 -1.47
CA ASN A 182 7.62 -3.79 -2.28
C ASN A 182 7.47 -4.60 -3.56
N GLN A 183 6.80 -5.76 -3.48
CA GLN A 183 6.49 -6.59 -4.64
C GLN A 183 5.56 -5.85 -5.61
N MET A 184 4.58 -5.11 -5.11
CA MET A 184 3.66 -4.32 -5.92
C MET A 184 4.37 -3.20 -6.70
N ILE A 185 5.35 -2.51 -6.09
CA ILE A 185 6.17 -1.52 -6.80
C ILE A 185 7.01 -2.20 -7.90
N ALA A 186 7.64 -3.34 -7.59
CA ALA A 186 8.40 -4.10 -8.59
C ALA A 186 7.50 -4.56 -9.75
N GLN A 187 6.27 -4.97 -9.49
CA GLN A 187 5.27 -5.26 -10.53
C GLN A 187 4.96 -4.00 -11.36
N ALA A 188 4.68 -2.86 -10.72
CA ALA A 188 4.39 -1.61 -11.42
C ALA A 188 5.52 -1.23 -12.39
N VAL A 189 6.79 -1.38 -11.97
CA VAL A 189 7.96 -1.17 -12.84
C VAL A 189 7.99 -2.18 -13.99
N MET A 190 7.76 -3.47 -13.70
CA MET A 190 7.79 -4.53 -14.72
C MET A 190 6.74 -4.34 -15.81
N PHE A 191 5.55 -3.88 -15.42
CA PHE A 191 4.42 -3.62 -16.33
C PHE A 191 4.45 -2.23 -16.97
N GLY A 192 5.48 -1.41 -16.69
CA GLY A 192 5.70 -0.11 -17.32
C GLY A 192 4.77 1.00 -16.82
N PHE A 193 4.20 0.88 -15.63
CA PHE A 193 3.39 1.92 -15.02
C PHE A 193 4.23 3.12 -14.56
N ARG A 194 3.66 4.31 -14.68
CA ARG A 194 4.33 5.57 -14.33
C ARG A 194 4.19 5.86 -12.85
N ILE A 195 5.31 6.02 -12.16
CA ILE A 195 5.37 6.21 -10.72
C ILE A 195 5.75 7.66 -10.42
N GLY A 196 4.96 8.33 -9.58
CA GLY A 196 5.25 9.64 -9.02
C GLY A 196 5.49 9.58 -7.52
N GLU A 197 6.08 10.65 -6.96
CA GLU A 197 6.32 10.79 -5.53
C GLU A 197 5.91 12.17 -5.04
N ILE A 198 5.36 12.24 -3.82
CA ILE A 198 5.22 13.48 -3.08
C ILE A 198 5.93 13.37 -1.73
N SER A 199 6.38 14.50 -1.19
CA SER A 199 6.90 14.55 0.18
C SER A 199 5.75 14.33 1.18
N CYS A 200 5.93 13.39 2.11
CA CYS A 200 4.97 13.10 3.16
C CYS A 200 5.68 13.19 4.52
N PRO A 201 5.45 14.25 5.31
CA PRO A 201 5.86 14.27 6.70
C PRO A 201 5.24 13.10 7.47
N THR A 202 6.04 12.41 8.27
CA THR A 202 5.58 11.30 9.10
C THR A 202 5.79 11.58 10.56
N ARG A 203 4.91 11.02 11.38
CA ARG A 203 4.97 11.10 12.83
C ARG A 203 5.27 9.72 13.38
N TYR A 204 6.32 9.60 14.18
CA TYR A 204 6.64 8.39 14.92
C TYR A 204 6.32 8.62 16.39
N PHE A 205 5.39 7.86 16.93
CA PHE A 205 4.97 7.87 18.34
C PHE A 205 4.76 6.41 18.79
N GLU A 206 4.64 6.20 20.11
CA GLU A 206 4.68 4.84 20.68
C GLU A 206 3.53 3.93 20.19
N GLU A 207 2.35 4.49 19.98
CA GLU A 207 1.16 3.77 19.48
C GLU A 207 1.20 3.48 17.98
N ALA A 208 2.14 4.11 17.26
CA ALA A 208 2.26 3.90 15.82
C ALA A 208 2.84 2.52 15.51
N SER A 209 2.21 1.80 14.59
CA SER A 209 2.64 0.46 14.23
C SER A 209 4.04 0.48 13.62
N SER A 210 5.02 -0.13 14.30
CA SER A 210 6.37 -0.28 13.75
C SER A 210 6.84 -1.72 13.84
N ILE A 211 7.36 -2.21 12.72
CA ILE A 211 7.97 -3.55 12.72
C ILE A 211 9.22 -3.56 13.62
N ASN A 212 9.36 -4.61 14.43
CA ASN A 212 10.51 -4.81 15.30
C ASN A 212 11.76 -5.16 14.48
N PHE A 213 12.93 -5.21 15.14
CA PHE A 213 14.21 -5.44 14.46
C PHE A 213 14.23 -6.74 13.64
N THR A 214 13.77 -7.86 14.20
CA THR A 214 13.74 -9.18 13.51
C THR A 214 12.85 -9.13 12.27
N ARG A 215 11.66 -8.52 12.35
CA ARG A 215 10.78 -8.32 11.21
C ARG A 215 11.40 -7.37 10.18
N SER A 216 12.15 -6.35 10.62
CA SER A 216 12.86 -5.44 9.72
C SER A 216 13.94 -6.17 8.92
N VAL A 217 14.70 -7.10 9.53
CA VAL A 217 15.67 -7.94 8.83
C VAL A 217 14.98 -8.87 7.83
N LYS A 218 13.90 -9.57 8.24
CA LYS A 218 13.09 -10.42 7.35
C LYS A 218 12.57 -9.63 6.14
N TYR A 219 12.07 -8.42 6.38
CA TYR A 219 11.61 -7.51 5.33
C TYR A 219 12.75 -7.15 4.37
N GLY A 220 13.92 -6.74 4.89
CA GLY A 220 15.09 -6.41 4.07
C GLY A 220 15.53 -7.55 3.17
N LEU A 221 15.60 -8.79 3.69
CA LEU A 221 15.87 -9.99 2.90
C LEU A 221 14.80 -10.23 1.83
N GLY A 222 13.54 -9.98 2.16
CA GLY A 222 12.43 -10.03 1.21
C GLY A 222 12.58 -9.03 0.07
N VAL A 223 13.05 -7.81 0.36
CA VAL A 223 13.35 -6.77 -0.66
C VAL A 223 14.46 -7.23 -1.61
N LEU A 224 15.55 -7.79 -1.07
CA LEU A 224 16.62 -8.34 -1.89
C LEU A 224 16.14 -9.50 -2.76
N GLY A 225 15.35 -10.41 -2.20
CA GLY A 225 14.73 -11.53 -2.93
C GLY A 225 13.76 -11.07 -4.02
N THR A 226 12.95 -10.03 -3.75
CA THR A 226 12.06 -9.41 -4.74
C THR A 226 12.87 -8.83 -5.90
N THR A 227 13.95 -8.11 -5.60
CA THR A 227 14.84 -7.51 -6.60
C THR A 227 15.54 -8.59 -7.44
N ALA A 228 16.08 -9.62 -6.79
CA ALA A 228 16.73 -10.74 -7.48
C ALA A 228 15.74 -11.47 -8.42
N SER A 229 14.52 -11.76 -7.95
CA SER A 229 13.49 -12.41 -8.76
C SER A 229 13.03 -11.53 -9.93
N PHE A 230 12.97 -10.20 -9.76
CA PHE A 230 12.67 -9.24 -10.82
C PHE A 230 13.74 -9.31 -11.92
N VAL A 231 15.02 -9.23 -11.56
CA VAL A 231 16.13 -9.28 -12.52
C VAL A 231 16.15 -10.62 -13.25
N ALA A 232 16.04 -11.72 -12.52
CA ALA A 232 16.07 -13.07 -13.09
C ALA A 232 14.89 -13.31 -14.07
N HIS A 233 13.69 -12.78 -13.75
CA HIS A 233 12.55 -12.81 -14.66
C HIS A 233 12.79 -11.95 -15.91
N LYS A 234 13.27 -10.72 -15.72
CA LYS A 234 13.55 -9.79 -16.83
C LYS A 234 14.60 -10.31 -17.81
N LEU A 235 15.59 -11.06 -17.30
CA LEU A 235 16.61 -11.72 -18.12
C LEU A 235 16.14 -13.05 -18.73
N GLY A 236 14.92 -13.50 -18.44
CA GLY A 236 14.39 -14.76 -18.95
C GLY A 236 14.97 -16.02 -18.27
N VAL A 237 15.76 -15.87 -17.19
CA VAL A 237 16.38 -16.99 -16.45
C VAL A 237 15.32 -17.83 -15.72
N ILE A 238 14.32 -17.16 -15.13
CA ILE A 238 13.17 -17.81 -14.47
C ILE A 238 11.87 -17.13 -14.88
N ARG A 239 10.77 -17.87 -14.77
CA ARG A 239 9.42 -17.30 -14.91
C ARG A 239 8.78 -17.16 -13.55
N VAL A 240 8.49 -15.92 -13.14
CA VAL A 240 7.85 -15.60 -11.87
C VAL A 240 6.42 -15.14 -12.14
N PRO A 241 5.37 -15.82 -11.66
CA PRO A 241 3.97 -15.53 -11.98
C PRO A 241 3.57 -14.05 -11.72
N ARG A 242 4.08 -13.45 -10.64
CA ARG A 242 3.80 -12.05 -10.29
C ARG A 242 4.25 -11.01 -11.33
N TYR A 243 5.16 -11.38 -12.23
CA TYR A 243 5.66 -10.51 -13.31
C TYR A 243 5.12 -10.91 -14.67
N GLY A 244 4.29 -11.94 -14.74
CA GLY A 244 3.70 -12.44 -15.99
C GLY A 244 2.27 -11.96 -16.17
N ALA A 245 1.87 -11.74 -17.44
CA ALA A 245 0.51 -11.31 -17.79
C ALA A 245 -0.59 -12.28 -17.34
N ASN A 246 -0.25 -13.57 -17.19
CA ASN A 246 -1.16 -14.66 -16.80
C ASN A 246 -1.19 -14.91 -15.27
N GLY A 247 -0.53 -14.09 -14.46
CA GLY A 247 -0.63 -14.18 -13.01
C GLY A 247 -2.03 -13.78 -12.53
N ARG A 248 -2.42 -14.26 -11.34
CA ARG A 248 -3.75 -14.04 -10.76
C ARG A 248 -3.94 -12.58 -10.35
N LYS A 249 -5.01 -11.96 -10.84
CA LYS A 249 -5.33 -10.54 -10.66
C LYS A 249 -6.52 -10.37 -9.73
N LEU A 250 -6.79 -9.14 -9.30
CA LEU A 250 -8.02 -8.76 -8.60
C LEU A 250 -9.18 -8.59 -9.60
N LEU A 251 -9.59 -9.71 -10.21
CA LEU A 251 -10.72 -9.78 -11.13
C LEU A 251 -11.80 -10.70 -10.54
N PRO A 252 -13.08 -10.54 -10.92
CA PRO A 252 -14.20 -11.33 -10.36
C PRO A 252 -13.97 -12.85 -10.41
N GLU A 253 -13.34 -13.38 -11.46
CA GLU A 253 -13.04 -14.80 -11.60
C GLU A 253 -12.05 -15.35 -10.56
N TYR A 254 -11.30 -14.48 -9.87
CA TYR A 254 -10.34 -14.88 -8.83
C TYR A 254 -10.83 -14.59 -7.41
N TYR A 255 -11.97 -13.95 -7.22
CA TYR A 255 -12.46 -13.56 -5.89
C TYR A 255 -12.80 -14.78 -5.02
N SER A 256 -13.37 -15.82 -5.60
CA SER A 256 -13.60 -17.09 -4.90
C SER A 256 -12.32 -17.73 -4.35
N GLN A 257 -11.18 -17.54 -5.02
CA GLN A 257 -9.89 -18.04 -4.56
C GLN A 257 -9.34 -17.27 -3.35
N ILE A 258 -9.78 -16.03 -3.14
CA ILE A 258 -9.46 -15.27 -1.92
C ILE A 258 -10.29 -15.81 -0.75
N GLU A 259 -11.56 -16.12 -0.99
CA GLU A 259 -12.49 -16.68 0.02
C GLU A 259 -12.12 -18.12 0.39
N ASP A 260 -11.75 -18.98 -0.57
CA ASP A 260 -11.33 -20.37 -0.33
C ASP A 260 -10.03 -20.50 0.48
N ARG A 261 -9.13 -19.54 0.39
CA ARG A 261 -7.93 -19.51 1.24
C ARG A 261 -8.22 -19.08 2.68
N SER A 262 -9.42 -18.59 2.94
CA SER A 262 -9.89 -18.15 4.25
C SER A 262 -10.61 -19.26 5.02
N ARG A 263 -10.77 -20.44 4.42
CA ARG A 263 -11.28 -21.68 5.03
C ARG A 263 -10.12 -22.66 5.24
#